data_4259a5246f39f61c6f08958581796048
#
_entry.id   4259a5246f39f61c6f08958581796048
#
_cell.length_a   1.000
_cell.length_b   1.000
_cell.length_c   1.000
_cell.angle_alpha   90.00
_cell.angle_beta   90.00
_cell.angle_gamma   90.00
#
_symmetry.space_group_name_H-M   'P 1'
#
loop_
_entity.id
_entity.type
_entity.pdbx_description
1 polymer ?
#
loop_
_entity_poly.entity_id
_entity_poly.type
_entity_poly.pdbx_seq_one_letter_code
_entity_poly.pdbx_strand_id
1 'polypeptide(L)'
;EINGLREIVAAKDVELVGLADELLMVQNQLNECRAQKAAANGDTLNIVESVVAFRFNQSDVESSQMPSIEHVAKYLKDNPGVNVTVNGYASPEGTEEYNLKLSKRRADAVKAILVDKYGIASTRINTIGHGVGDIFSESAWNRVGICTIDEMK
;
A
#
# COMPACT_ATOMS: atom_id res chain seq x y z
N GLU A 1 -20.55 64.06 3.58
CA GLU A 1 -20.39 63.03 2.54
C GLU A 1 -19.04 62.33 2.58
N ILE A 2 -17.91 63.06 2.71
CA ILE A 2 -16.55 62.48 2.78
C ILE A 2 -16.37 61.62 4.02
N ASN A 3 -16.92 61.97 5.17
CA ASN A 3 -16.84 61.20 6.41
C ASN A 3 -17.61 59.87 6.30
N GLY A 4 -18.78 59.84 5.66
CA GLY A 4 -19.53 58.61 5.44
C GLY A 4 -18.81 57.63 4.55
N LEU A 5 -18.14 58.09 3.51
CA LEU A 5 -17.32 57.25 2.62
C LEU A 5 -16.11 56.69 3.32
N ARG A 6 -15.45 57.45 4.19
CA ARG A 6 -14.32 56.96 5.01
C ARG A 6 -14.75 55.90 6.01
N GLU A 7 -15.90 56.04 6.62
CA GLU A 7 -16.47 55.00 7.51
C GLU A 7 -16.79 53.73 6.78
N ILE A 8 -17.35 53.80 5.58
CA ILE A 8 -17.65 52.63 4.73
C ILE A 8 -16.36 51.93 4.29
N VAL A 9 -15.33 52.65 3.91
CA VAL A 9 -14.05 52.12 3.49
C VAL A 9 -13.35 51.44 4.68
N ALA A 10 -13.35 52.04 5.85
CA ALA A 10 -12.80 51.47 7.07
C ALA A 10 -13.53 50.16 7.48
N ALA A 11 -14.86 50.15 7.39
CA ALA A 11 -15.65 48.95 7.65
C ALA A 11 -15.34 47.80 6.66
N LYS A 12 -15.16 48.12 5.38
CA LYS A 12 -14.76 47.13 4.35
C LYS A 12 -13.35 46.62 4.56
N ASP A 13 -12.43 47.46 4.97
CA ASP A 13 -11.04 47.04 5.29
C ASP A 13 -11.01 46.08 6.49
N VAL A 14 -11.79 46.29 7.51
CA VAL A 14 -11.93 45.40 8.66
C VAL A 14 -12.53 44.05 8.24
N GLU A 15 -13.53 44.07 7.40
CA GLU A 15 -14.17 42.88 6.85
C GLU A 15 -13.18 42.04 5.99
N LEU A 16 -12.40 42.70 5.14
CA LEU A 16 -11.34 42.07 4.35
C LEU A 16 -10.23 41.44 5.20
N VAL A 17 -9.80 42.12 6.25
CA VAL A 17 -8.80 41.56 7.20
C VAL A 17 -9.35 40.33 7.91
N GLY A 18 -10.62 40.36 8.33
CA GLY A 18 -11.28 39.20 8.93
C GLY A 18 -11.32 37.98 8.01
N LEU A 19 -11.66 38.18 6.74
CA LEU A 19 -11.68 37.12 5.72
C LEU A 19 -10.28 36.58 5.42
N ALA A 20 -9.26 37.43 5.41
CA ALA A 20 -7.87 37.03 5.22
C ALA A 20 -7.37 36.19 6.40
N ASP A 21 -7.73 36.54 7.62
CA ASP A 21 -7.42 35.78 8.84
C ASP A 21 -8.11 34.40 8.83
N GLU A 22 -9.38 34.32 8.44
CA GLU A 22 -10.10 33.07 8.27
C GLU A 22 -9.46 32.16 7.22
N LEU A 23 -9.07 32.71 6.08
CA LEU A 23 -8.35 31.97 5.03
C LEU A 23 -7.01 31.43 5.55
N LEU A 24 -6.27 32.22 6.30
CA LEU A 24 -5.00 31.81 6.89
C LEU A 24 -5.20 30.69 7.92
N MET A 25 -6.22 30.77 8.76
CA MET A 25 -6.56 29.70 9.72
C MET A 25 -6.92 28.39 9.00
N VAL A 26 -7.75 28.43 7.98
CA VAL A 26 -8.13 27.26 7.18
C VAL A 26 -6.90 26.66 6.49
N GLN A 27 -6.04 27.50 5.95
CA GLN A 27 -4.81 27.07 5.29
C GLN A 27 -3.82 26.41 6.26
N ASN A 28 -3.68 26.94 7.48
CA ASN A 28 -2.88 26.33 8.53
C ASN A 28 -3.46 24.99 8.98
N GLN A 29 -4.77 24.89 9.18
CA GLN A 29 -5.43 23.62 9.50
C GLN A 29 -5.24 22.59 8.39
N LEU A 30 -5.31 22.99 7.13
CA LEU A 30 -5.05 22.10 6.00
C LEU A 30 -3.60 21.61 5.98
N ASN A 31 -2.64 22.48 6.26
CA ASN A 31 -1.22 22.13 6.34
C ASN A 31 -0.95 21.21 7.53
N GLU A 32 -1.56 21.43 8.68
CA GLU A 32 -1.48 20.54 9.83
C GLU A 32 -2.06 19.15 9.51
N CYS A 33 -3.22 19.08 8.86
CA CYS A 33 -3.81 17.82 8.43
C CYS A 33 -2.91 17.08 7.43
N ARG A 34 -2.29 17.78 6.51
CA ARG A 34 -1.34 17.19 5.55
C ARG A 34 -0.09 16.68 6.26
N ALA A 35 0.45 17.44 7.22
CA ALA A 35 1.60 17.04 8.03
C ALA A 35 1.29 15.83 8.90
N GLN A 36 0.12 15.79 9.54
CA GLN A 36 -0.36 14.65 10.31
C GLN A 36 -0.54 13.41 9.44
N LYS A 37 -1.10 13.57 8.24
CA LYS A 37 -1.24 12.48 7.28
C LYS A 37 0.11 11.96 6.79
N ALA A 38 1.06 12.86 6.53
CA ALA A 38 2.42 12.48 6.16
C ALA A 38 3.16 11.80 7.33
N ALA A 39 3.00 12.30 8.57
CA ALA A 39 3.56 11.69 9.77
C ALA A 39 2.90 10.33 10.07
N ALA A 40 1.59 10.21 9.94
CA ALA A 40 0.88 8.95 10.10
C ALA A 40 1.29 7.93 9.05
N ASN A 41 1.56 8.36 7.81
CA ASN A 41 2.11 7.50 6.77
C ASN A 41 3.60 7.17 6.99
N GLY A 42 4.31 7.96 7.80
CA GLY A 42 5.72 7.72 8.13
C GLY A 42 5.91 6.82 9.36
N ASP A 43 4.94 6.78 10.25
CA ASP A 43 5.02 6.04 11.51
C ASP A 43 4.23 4.72 11.48
N THR A 44 3.23 4.60 10.66
CA THR A 44 2.75 3.32 10.18
C THR A 44 3.77 2.84 9.18
N LEU A 45 4.58 1.85 9.57
CA LEU A 45 5.28 0.98 8.67
C LEU A 45 4.50 0.99 7.36
N ASN A 46 5.07 1.54 6.31
CA ASN A 46 4.56 1.36 4.96
C ASN A 46 4.74 -0.12 4.62
N ILE A 47 4.04 -0.97 5.37
CA ILE A 47 3.80 -2.33 4.98
C ILE A 47 2.87 -2.19 3.79
N VAL A 48 3.44 -2.03 2.62
CA VAL A 48 2.68 -2.19 1.39
C VAL A 48 2.41 -3.67 1.28
N GLU A 49 1.38 -4.10 1.98
CA GLU A 49 0.86 -5.45 1.82
C GLU A 49 0.04 -5.47 0.55
N SER A 50 0.49 -6.24 -0.40
CA SER A 50 -0.25 -6.51 -1.61
C SER A 50 -0.66 -7.98 -1.62
N VAL A 51 -1.94 -8.22 -1.81
CA VAL A 51 -2.52 -9.56 -1.80
C VAL A 51 -2.77 -10.01 -3.24
N VAL A 52 -2.24 -11.17 -3.60
CA VAL A 52 -2.46 -11.83 -4.88
C VAL A 52 -3.26 -13.11 -4.65
N ALA A 53 -4.48 -13.16 -5.15
CA ALA A 53 -5.36 -14.32 -5.03
C ALA A 53 -5.05 -15.38 -6.09
N PHE A 54 -5.20 -16.65 -5.72
CA PHE A 54 -5.01 -17.79 -6.62
C PHE A 54 -6.28 -18.64 -6.71
N ARG A 55 -6.47 -19.27 -7.86
CA ARG A 55 -7.53 -20.27 -8.03
C ARG A 55 -7.21 -21.55 -7.28
N PHE A 56 -8.24 -22.34 -7.06
CA PHE A 56 -8.11 -23.65 -6.44
C PHE A 56 -7.09 -24.51 -7.18
N ASN A 57 -6.18 -25.10 -6.42
CA ASN A 57 -5.13 -26.00 -6.93
C ASN A 57 -4.22 -25.39 -8.02
N GLN A 58 -4.15 -24.06 -8.12
CA GLN A 58 -3.30 -23.36 -9.09
C GLN A 58 -2.30 -22.45 -8.39
N SER A 59 -1.15 -22.28 -9.04
CA SER A 59 -0.09 -21.35 -8.63
C SER A 59 0.15 -20.28 -9.71
N ASP A 60 -0.61 -20.28 -10.79
CA ASP A 60 -0.50 -19.27 -11.83
C ASP A 60 -1.21 -17.99 -11.43
N VAL A 61 -0.57 -16.85 -11.67
CA VAL A 61 -1.13 -15.53 -11.38
C VAL A 61 -2.01 -15.10 -12.55
N GLU A 62 -3.27 -14.83 -12.24
CA GLU A 62 -4.20 -14.31 -13.24
C GLU A 62 -3.88 -12.87 -13.64
N SER A 63 -4.24 -12.50 -14.85
CA SER A 63 -4.08 -11.13 -15.34
C SER A 63 -4.81 -10.09 -14.50
N SER A 64 -5.91 -10.48 -13.85
CA SER A 64 -6.65 -9.64 -12.92
C SER A 64 -5.86 -9.28 -11.65
N GLN A 65 -4.85 -10.09 -11.28
CA GLN A 65 -4.00 -9.88 -10.11
C GLN A 65 -2.72 -9.10 -10.44
N MET A 66 -2.43 -8.89 -11.71
CA MET A 66 -1.21 -8.17 -12.14
C MET A 66 -1.09 -6.76 -11.58
N PRO A 67 -2.16 -5.96 -11.44
CA PRO A 67 -2.05 -4.63 -10.84
C PRO A 67 -1.49 -4.63 -9.42
N SER A 68 -1.81 -5.66 -8.62
CA SER A 68 -1.27 -5.81 -7.26
C SER A 68 0.24 -6.01 -7.27
N ILE A 69 0.74 -6.84 -8.19
CA ILE A 69 2.17 -7.10 -8.36
C ILE A 69 2.88 -5.88 -8.94
N GLU A 70 2.26 -5.20 -9.89
CA GLU A 70 2.79 -3.96 -10.47
C GLU A 70 2.99 -2.87 -9.42
N HIS A 71 2.04 -2.74 -8.50
CA HIS A 71 2.14 -1.79 -7.39
C HIS A 71 3.36 -2.06 -6.52
N VAL A 72 3.59 -3.32 -6.14
CA VAL A 72 4.79 -3.74 -5.40
C VAL A 72 6.06 -3.47 -6.20
N ALA A 73 6.07 -3.81 -7.48
CA ALA A 73 7.22 -3.59 -8.35
C ALA A 73 7.58 -2.11 -8.46
N LYS A 74 6.59 -1.25 -8.62
CA LYS A 74 6.77 0.20 -8.65
C LYS A 74 7.37 0.72 -7.35
N TYR A 75 6.84 0.28 -6.22
CA TYR A 75 7.36 0.66 -4.91
C TYR A 75 8.82 0.24 -4.74
N LEU A 76 9.18 -0.98 -5.13
CA LEU A 76 10.55 -1.49 -5.07
C LEU A 76 11.51 -0.74 -5.99
N LYS A 77 11.05 -0.26 -7.14
CA LYS A 77 11.86 0.57 -8.05
C LYS A 77 12.11 1.97 -7.48
N ASP A 78 11.09 2.54 -6.86
CA ASP A 78 11.17 3.87 -6.24
C ASP A 78 12.01 3.85 -4.95
N ASN A 79 12.14 2.69 -4.32
CA ASN A 79 12.86 2.49 -3.06
C ASN A 79 13.92 1.39 -3.17
N PRO A 80 15.10 1.67 -3.75
CA PRO A 80 16.09 0.63 -4.08
C PRO A 80 16.74 -0.07 -2.87
N GLY A 81 16.60 0.48 -1.66
CA GLY A 81 17.11 -0.13 -0.42
C GLY A 81 16.14 -1.07 0.28
N VAL A 82 14.97 -1.33 -0.29
CA VAL A 82 13.89 -2.08 0.34
C VAL A 82 13.79 -3.48 -0.27
N ASN A 83 13.51 -4.47 0.58
CA ASN A 83 13.27 -5.85 0.18
C ASN A 83 11.79 -6.20 0.33
N VAL A 84 11.35 -7.26 -0.33
CA VAL A 84 9.99 -7.79 -0.22
C VAL A 84 10.03 -9.27 0.14
N THR A 85 9.16 -9.67 1.04
CA THR A 85 8.90 -11.08 1.34
C THR A 85 7.53 -11.47 0.81
N VAL A 86 7.48 -12.49 -0.04
CA VAL A 86 6.23 -13.03 -0.56
C VAL A 86 5.85 -14.26 0.26
N ASN A 87 4.76 -14.16 0.98
CA ASN A 87 4.22 -15.22 1.81
C ASN A 87 3.08 -15.93 1.08
N GLY A 88 3.30 -17.16 0.67
CA GLY A 88 2.29 -17.99 0.00
C GLY A 88 1.46 -18.79 0.98
N TYR A 89 0.18 -18.91 0.72
CA TYR A 89 -0.78 -19.68 1.51
C TYR A 89 -1.66 -20.54 0.61
N ALA A 90 -2.19 -21.62 1.18
CA ALA A 90 -3.11 -22.53 0.52
C ALA A 90 -4.40 -22.70 1.35
N SER A 91 -5.47 -23.10 0.70
CA SER A 91 -6.69 -23.55 1.39
C SER A 91 -6.52 -24.96 1.95
N PRO A 92 -7.31 -25.37 2.96
CA PRO A 92 -7.07 -26.59 3.72
C PRO A 92 -7.39 -27.90 2.98
N GLU A 93 -7.70 -27.84 1.70
CA GLU A 93 -7.93 -29.04 0.90
C GLU A 93 -6.59 -29.74 0.57
N GLY A 94 -6.52 -31.05 0.81
CA GLY A 94 -5.34 -31.84 0.54
C GLY A 94 -4.48 -32.08 1.77
N THR A 95 -3.29 -32.68 1.56
CA THR A 95 -2.35 -32.95 2.62
C THR A 95 -1.54 -31.71 3.01
N GLU A 96 -1.05 -31.67 4.24
CA GLU A 96 -0.21 -30.58 4.73
C GLU A 96 1.05 -30.39 3.86
N GLU A 97 1.71 -31.50 3.52
CA GLU A 97 2.90 -31.49 2.64
C GLU A 97 2.59 -30.90 1.25
N TYR A 98 1.47 -31.31 0.68
CA TYR A 98 1.02 -30.79 -0.62
C TYR A 98 0.73 -29.27 -0.56
N ASN A 99 0.03 -28.84 0.46
CA ASN A 99 -0.32 -27.43 0.66
C ASN A 99 0.93 -26.58 0.94
N LEU A 100 1.92 -27.11 1.64
CA LEU A 100 3.19 -26.42 1.85
C LEU A 100 3.92 -26.20 0.52
N LYS A 101 4.00 -27.21 -0.33
CA LYS A 101 4.59 -27.11 -1.67
C LYS A 101 3.81 -26.15 -2.57
N LEU A 102 2.48 -26.21 -2.53
CA LEU A 102 1.62 -25.32 -3.31
C LEU A 102 1.78 -23.86 -2.89
N SER A 103 1.80 -23.61 -1.59
CA SER A 103 2.00 -22.26 -1.06
C SER A 103 3.36 -21.67 -1.45
N LYS A 104 4.40 -22.49 -1.45
CA LYS A 104 5.73 -22.10 -1.92
C LYS A 104 5.74 -21.80 -3.41
N ARG A 105 5.11 -22.62 -4.24
CA ARG A 105 4.97 -22.35 -5.69
C ARG A 105 4.24 -21.05 -5.97
N ARG A 106 3.23 -20.72 -5.18
CA ARG A 106 2.49 -19.44 -5.30
C ARG A 106 3.40 -18.25 -5.00
N ALA A 107 4.17 -18.32 -3.93
CA ALA A 107 5.15 -17.29 -3.61
C ALA A 107 6.20 -17.15 -4.72
N ASP A 108 6.72 -18.26 -5.21
CA ASP A 108 7.72 -18.27 -6.28
C ASP A 108 7.17 -17.75 -7.61
N ALA A 109 5.89 -17.98 -7.91
CA ALA A 109 5.23 -17.44 -9.10
C ALA A 109 5.18 -15.91 -9.07
N VAL A 110 4.85 -15.32 -7.93
CA VAL A 110 4.87 -13.85 -7.76
C VAL A 110 6.31 -13.32 -7.91
N LYS A 111 7.28 -13.98 -7.31
CA LYS A 111 8.70 -13.62 -7.47
C LYS A 111 9.14 -13.66 -8.93
N ALA A 112 8.79 -14.72 -9.65
CA ALA A 112 9.13 -14.87 -11.07
C ALA A 112 8.60 -13.69 -11.90
N ILE A 113 7.38 -13.25 -11.66
CA ILE A 113 6.79 -12.10 -12.35
C ILE A 113 7.53 -10.81 -12.01
N LEU A 114 7.85 -10.57 -10.74
CA LEU A 114 8.61 -9.40 -10.31
C LEU A 114 9.99 -9.33 -10.96
N VAL A 115 10.65 -10.47 -11.10
CA VAL A 115 11.99 -10.57 -11.74
C VAL A 115 11.89 -10.45 -13.25
N ASP A 116 11.04 -11.27 -13.89
CA ASP A 116 11.01 -11.41 -15.34
C ASP A 116 10.29 -10.25 -16.04
N LYS A 117 9.16 -9.81 -15.48
CA LYS A 117 8.34 -8.76 -16.08
C LYS A 117 8.75 -7.36 -15.66
N TYR A 118 9.09 -7.18 -14.40
CA TYR A 118 9.37 -5.86 -13.82
C TYR A 118 10.86 -5.60 -13.58
N GLY A 119 11.72 -6.60 -13.74
CA GLY A 119 13.18 -6.45 -13.63
C GLY A 119 13.69 -6.19 -12.22
N ILE A 120 12.96 -6.63 -11.19
CA ILE A 120 13.39 -6.54 -9.80
C ILE A 120 14.47 -7.60 -9.54
N ALA A 121 15.55 -7.23 -8.84
CA ALA A 121 16.60 -8.16 -8.49
C ALA A 121 16.08 -9.32 -7.60
N SER A 122 16.38 -10.55 -7.97
CA SER A 122 15.92 -11.74 -7.22
C SER A 122 16.41 -11.78 -5.78
N THR A 123 17.54 -11.14 -5.50
CA THR A 123 18.11 -11.01 -4.14
C THR A 123 17.30 -10.11 -3.22
N ARG A 124 16.44 -9.27 -3.77
CA ARG A 124 15.54 -8.39 -3.03
C ARG A 124 14.20 -9.04 -2.70
N ILE A 125 13.94 -10.23 -3.21
CA ILE A 125 12.66 -10.92 -3.08
C ILE A 125 12.87 -12.25 -2.36
N ASN A 126 12.31 -12.36 -1.17
CA ASN A 126 12.22 -13.61 -0.42
C ASN A 126 10.88 -14.28 -0.67
N THR A 127 10.85 -15.59 -0.65
CA THR A 127 9.61 -16.36 -0.80
C THR A 127 9.49 -17.39 0.31
N ILE A 128 8.33 -17.40 0.97
CA ILE A 128 8.03 -18.34 2.05
C ILE A 128 6.69 -18.99 1.74
N GLY A 129 6.65 -20.33 1.81
CA GLY A 129 5.41 -21.10 1.76
C GLY A 129 5.00 -21.48 3.18
N HIS A 130 3.82 -21.07 3.59
CA HIS A 130 3.28 -21.32 4.94
C HIS A 130 2.35 -22.54 5.00
N GLY A 131 1.99 -23.11 3.85
CA GLY A 131 1.00 -24.17 3.80
C GLY A 131 -0.42 -23.62 3.93
N VAL A 132 -1.23 -24.26 4.76
CA VAL A 132 -2.60 -23.83 5.02
C VAL A 132 -2.61 -22.53 5.79
N GLY A 133 -3.31 -21.51 5.23
CA GLY A 133 -3.51 -20.21 5.88
C GLY A 133 -4.84 -20.13 6.62
N ASP A 134 -4.85 -19.35 7.67
CA ASP A 134 -6.02 -18.98 8.47
C ASP A 134 -6.20 -17.45 8.57
N ILE A 135 -5.68 -16.73 7.59
CA ILE A 135 -5.67 -15.26 7.55
C ILE A 135 -7.09 -14.71 7.40
N PHE A 136 -7.89 -15.37 6.56
CA PHE A 136 -9.26 -14.99 6.27
C PHE A 136 -10.24 -16.02 6.82
N SER A 137 -11.45 -15.57 7.15
CA SER A 137 -12.52 -16.40 7.67
C SER A 137 -13.01 -17.50 6.72
N GLU A 138 -12.94 -17.22 5.41
CA GLU A 138 -13.29 -18.17 4.37
C GLU A 138 -12.06 -18.92 3.88
N SER A 139 -12.12 -20.24 3.87
CA SER A 139 -11.01 -21.10 3.42
C SER A 139 -10.55 -20.79 2.00
N ALA A 140 -11.49 -20.48 1.11
CA ALA A 140 -11.20 -20.14 -0.27
C ALA A 140 -10.38 -18.86 -0.41
N TRP A 141 -10.51 -17.92 0.52
CA TRP A 141 -9.78 -16.65 0.51
C TRP A 141 -8.32 -16.81 0.98
N ASN A 142 -7.98 -17.93 1.59
CA ASN A 142 -6.60 -18.23 2.01
C ASN A 142 -5.72 -18.74 0.87
N ARG A 143 -6.23 -18.80 -0.36
CA ARG A 143 -5.43 -19.11 -1.55
C ARG A 143 -4.74 -17.85 -2.08
N VAL A 144 -3.76 -17.35 -1.33
CA VAL A 144 -3.15 -16.05 -1.59
C VAL A 144 -1.63 -16.08 -1.48
N GLY A 145 -0.99 -15.12 -2.16
CA GLY A 145 0.37 -14.70 -1.91
C GLY A 145 0.34 -13.27 -1.38
N ILE A 146 0.89 -13.06 -0.21
CA ILE A 146 0.96 -11.73 0.42
C ILE A 146 2.37 -11.21 0.29
N CYS A 147 2.52 -10.09 -0.40
CA CYS A 147 3.79 -9.38 -0.51
C CYS A 147 3.91 -8.40 0.65
N THR A 148 4.83 -8.66 1.56
CA THR A 148 5.15 -7.77 2.67
C THR A 148 6.47 -7.08 2.38
N ILE A 149 6.51 -5.78 2.46
CA ILE A 149 7.72 -5.01 2.22
C ILE A 149 8.51 -4.88 3.51
N ASP A 150 9.76 -5.34 3.46
CA ASP A 150 10.71 -5.25 4.56
C ASP A 150 11.55 -3.98 4.37
N GLU A 151 11.30 -2.96 5.16
CA GLU A 151 12.18 -1.80 5.22
C GLU A 151 13.45 -2.18 5.98
N MET A 152 14.60 -2.00 5.35
CA MET A 152 15.87 -2.13 6.07
C MET A 152 15.98 -0.97 7.06
N LYS A 153 15.95 -1.31 8.31
CA LYS A 153 16.28 -0.37 9.38
C LYS A 153 17.77 -0.03 9.37
#